data_82c11296f26b564c9eff61df9b10d575
#
_entry.id   82c11296f26b564c9eff61df9b10d575
#
_cell.length_a   1.000
_cell.length_b   1.000
_cell.length_c   1.000
_cell.angle_alpha   90.00
_cell.angle_beta   90.00
_cell.angle_gamma   90.00
#
_symmetry.space_group_name_H-M   'P 1'
#
loop_
_entity.id
_entity.type
_entity.pdbx_description
1 polymer ?
#
loop_
_entity_poly.entity_id
_entity_poly.type
_entity_poly.pdbx_seq_one_letter_code
_entity_poly.pdbx_strand_id
1 'polypeptide(L)'
;MHRRLDMTGDAAVTLLLLRDNSLERRVLKILKMVEAGTTFAIRDLAAEFRLSPGYLQRLFKNETGICMGEWLIEQRLQRAAYLLSSSYMSIKEITHAIGYEHTSSFIRAFERRFLQAPARFRKQSKVKCETAAAKRIQAA
;
A
#
# COMPACT_ATOMS: atom_id res chain seq x y z
N MET A 1 17.70 8.94 -14.05
CA MET A 1 17.57 7.48 -13.87
C MET A 1 16.68 7.21 -12.66
N HIS A 2 15.43 6.95 -12.91
CA HIS A 2 14.52 6.52 -11.85
C HIS A 2 14.62 5.00 -11.71
N ARG A 3 15.40 4.54 -10.75
CA ARG A 3 15.24 3.17 -10.29
C ARG A 3 13.89 3.06 -9.62
N ARG A 4 12.94 2.43 -10.28
CA ARG A 4 11.76 1.89 -9.59
C ARG A 4 12.28 0.83 -8.62
N LEU A 5 12.39 1.22 -7.36
CA LEU A 5 12.49 0.25 -6.30
C LEU A 5 11.10 -0.39 -6.20
N ASP A 6 10.99 -1.61 -6.69
CA ASP A 6 9.83 -2.48 -6.38
C ASP A 6 9.89 -2.79 -4.89
N MET A 7 9.41 -1.83 -4.10
CA MET A 7 9.37 -1.96 -2.67
C MET A 7 8.01 -2.53 -2.29
N THR A 8 7.92 -3.84 -2.20
CA THR A 8 6.92 -4.46 -1.34
C THR A 8 7.04 -3.82 0.04
N GLY A 9 5.95 -3.34 0.60
CA GLY A 9 5.94 -2.44 1.76
C GLY A 9 6.84 -2.84 2.93
N ASP A 10 6.97 -4.14 3.20
CA ASP A 10 7.81 -4.68 4.28
C ASP A 10 9.32 -4.45 4.05
N ALA A 11 9.79 -4.59 2.82
CA ALA A 11 11.20 -4.42 2.53
C ALA A 11 11.67 -2.97 2.66
N ALA A 12 10.79 -2.02 2.30
CA ALA A 12 11.08 -0.60 2.44
C ALA A 12 11.19 -0.18 3.90
N VAL A 13 10.23 -0.59 4.71
CA VAL A 13 10.21 -0.31 6.15
C VAL A 13 11.38 -1.00 6.83
N THR A 14 11.67 -2.25 6.48
CA THR A 14 12.81 -3.00 7.05
C THR A 14 14.13 -2.34 6.68
N LEU A 15 14.32 -1.92 5.43
CA LEU A 15 15.53 -1.19 4.99
C LEU A 15 15.68 0.16 5.69
N LEU A 16 14.55 0.88 5.91
CA LEU A 16 14.56 2.15 6.63
C LEU A 16 14.86 1.96 8.12
N LEU A 17 14.38 0.87 8.73
CA LEU A 17 14.66 0.52 10.13
C LEU A 17 16.12 0.06 10.34
N LEU A 18 16.75 -0.53 9.32
CA LEU A 18 18.15 -0.96 9.36
C LEU A 18 19.14 0.17 9.06
N ARG A 19 18.64 1.27 8.48
CA ARG A 19 19.44 2.46 8.20
C ARG A 19 19.43 3.38 9.40
N ASP A 20 20.40 3.24 10.27
CA ASP A 20 20.71 4.13 11.40
C ASP A 20 19.53 4.74 12.19
N ASN A 21 19.68 4.78 13.51
CA ASN A 21 18.86 5.43 14.54
C ASN A 21 18.47 6.91 14.29
N SER A 22 18.63 7.43 13.07
CA SER A 22 18.46 8.84 12.74
C SER A 22 17.14 9.17 12.03
N LEU A 23 16.29 8.17 11.73
CA LEU A 23 14.97 8.46 11.19
C LEU A 23 14.17 9.27 12.21
N GLU A 24 13.71 10.42 11.78
CA GLU A 24 12.89 11.23 12.63
C GLU A 24 11.69 10.44 13.16
N ARG A 25 11.44 10.51 14.45
CA ARG A 25 10.37 9.77 15.15
C ARG A 25 8.99 9.95 14.52
N ARG A 26 8.74 11.12 13.93
CA ARG A 26 7.50 11.43 13.23
C ARG A 26 7.33 10.57 11.98
N VAL A 27 8.38 10.41 11.20
CA VAL A 27 8.36 9.56 9.99
C VAL A 27 8.16 8.09 10.36
N LEU A 28 8.84 7.60 11.39
CA LEU A 28 8.63 6.23 11.90
C LEU A 28 7.18 6.00 12.35
N LYS A 29 6.58 6.98 13.02
CA LYS A 29 5.18 6.90 13.46
C LYS A 29 4.24 6.84 12.25
N ILE A 30 4.48 7.63 11.21
CA ILE A 30 3.70 7.60 9.96
C ILE A 30 3.77 6.21 9.30
N LEU A 31 4.97 5.66 9.17
CA LEU A 31 5.16 4.33 8.58
C LEU A 31 4.35 3.26 9.33
N LYS A 32 4.44 3.25 10.64
CA LYS A 32 3.68 2.32 11.49
C LYS A 32 2.17 2.51 11.41
N MET A 33 1.69 3.75 11.36
CA MET A 33 0.26 4.05 11.27
C MET A 33 -0.33 3.53 9.95
N VAL A 34 0.39 3.69 8.85
CA VAL A 34 -0.07 3.22 7.53
C VAL A 34 0.02 1.69 7.42
N GLU A 35 1.05 1.06 7.99
CA GLU A 35 1.14 -0.40 8.08
C GLU A 35 -0.01 -1.04 8.85
N ALA A 36 -0.49 -0.38 9.89
CA ALA A 36 -1.66 -0.84 10.65
C ALA A 36 -2.96 -0.88 9.82
N GLY A 37 -2.90 -0.50 8.55
CA GLY A 37 -3.99 -0.60 7.60
C GLY A 37 -4.98 0.56 7.65
N THR A 38 -4.65 1.61 8.38
CA THR A 38 -5.48 2.82 8.41
C THR A 38 -5.18 3.70 7.20
N THR A 39 -6.21 4.04 6.46
CA THR A 39 -6.07 4.89 5.27
C THR A 39 -6.10 6.36 5.69
N PHE A 40 -5.02 7.06 5.45
CA PHE A 40 -4.92 8.49 5.74
C PHE A 40 -4.70 9.30 4.46
N ALA A 41 -5.32 10.47 4.40
CA ALA A 41 -4.92 11.51 3.47
C ALA A 41 -3.71 12.28 4.05
N ILE A 42 -2.89 12.86 3.18
CA ILE A 42 -1.71 13.66 3.62
C ILE A 42 -2.15 14.78 4.57
N ARG A 43 -3.30 15.40 4.29
CA ARG A 43 -3.88 16.45 5.14
C ARG A 43 -4.14 15.97 6.56
N ASP A 44 -4.70 14.78 6.71
CA ASP A 44 -5.03 14.19 8.01
C ASP A 44 -3.78 13.85 8.81
N LEU A 45 -2.78 13.29 8.15
CA LEU A 45 -1.47 13.02 8.75
C LEU A 45 -0.78 14.32 9.18
N ALA A 46 -0.80 15.34 8.34
CA ALA A 46 -0.21 16.64 8.67
C ALA A 46 -0.89 17.27 9.89
N ALA A 47 -2.21 17.21 9.97
CA ALA A 47 -2.98 17.69 11.10
C ALA A 47 -2.62 16.96 12.41
N GLU A 48 -2.47 15.63 12.35
CA GLU A 48 -2.07 14.80 13.51
C GLU A 48 -0.71 15.24 14.09
N PHE A 49 0.22 15.64 13.24
CA PHE A 49 1.56 16.10 13.66
C PHE A 49 1.67 17.62 13.82
N ARG A 50 0.57 18.36 13.64
CA ARG A 50 0.54 19.83 13.68
C ARG A 50 1.52 20.47 12.69
N LEU A 51 1.62 19.89 11.50
CA LEU A 51 2.48 20.34 10.40
C LEU A 51 1.63 20.77 9.21
N SER A 52 2.18 21.63 8.35
CA SER A 52 1.56 21.85 7.05
C SER A 52 1.76 20.62 6.14
N PRO A 53 0.82 20.32 5.22
CA PRO A 53 0.99 19.22 4.28
C PRO A 53 2.28 19.30 3.47
N GLY A 54 2.65 20.50 3.02
CA GLY A 54 3.89 20.72 2.25
C GLY A 54 5.15 20.42 3.05
N TYR A 55 5.19 20.83 4.31
CA TYR A 55 6.32 20.54 5.19
C TYR A 55 6.44 19.05 5.48
N LEU A 56 5.32 18.39 5.77
CA LEU A 56 5.29 16.94 6.02
C LEU A 56 5.81 16.16 4.81
N GLN A 57 5.39 16.52 3.61
CA GLN A 57 5.84 15.87 2.38
C GLN A 57 7.36 16.05 2.17
N ARG A 58 7.89 17.24 2.39
CA ARG A 58 9.35 17.50 2.31
C ARG A 58 10.12 16.71 3.35
N LEU A 59 9.64 16.69 4.59
CA LEU A 59 10.24 15.91 5.65
C LEU A 59 10.29 14.43 5.32
N PHE A 60 9.18 13.87 4.90
CA PHE A 60 9.09 12.46 4.51
C PHE A 60 10.05 12.12 3.36
N LYS A 61 10.08 12.95 2.33
CA LYS A 61 10.98 12.75 1.19
C LYS A 61 12.45 12.87 1.57
N ASN A 62 12.80 13.83 2.42
CA ASN A 62 14.18 14.00 2.89
C ASN A 62 14.65 12.79 3.71
N GLU A 63 13.79 12.24 4.56
CA GLU A 63 14.13 11.12 5.42
C GLU A 63 14.10 9.77 4.70
N THR A 64 13.17 9.58 3.78
CA THR A 64 12.95 8.29 3.10
C THR A 64 13.48 8.23 1.67
N GLY A 65 13.68 9.37 1.03
CA GLY A 65 14.00 9.47 -0.39
C GLY A 65 12.81 9.23 -1.32
N ILE A 66 11.62 8.98 -0.78
CA ILE A 66 10.42 8.61 -1.53
C ILE A 66 9.37 9.73 -1.43
N CYS A 67 8.67 10.02 -2.53
CA CYS A 67 7.54 10.93 -2.51
C CYS A 67 6.39 10.33 -1.68
N MET A 68 5.94 11.06 -0.65
CA MET A 68 4.90 10.59 0.26
C MET A 68 3.58 10.25 -0.45
N GLY A 69 3.18 11.04 -1.45
CA GLY A 69 1.97 10.79 -2.22
C GLY A 69 2.03 9.48 -3.00
N GLU A 70 3.13 9.22 -3.66
CA GLU A 70 3.36 7.95 -4.39
C GLU A 70 3.40 6.75 -3.45
N TRP A 71 4.06 6.90 -2.31
CA TRP A 71 4.13 5.85 -1.30
C TRP A 71 2.75 5.51 -0.74
N LEU A 72 1.92 6.50 -0.42
CA LEU A 72 0.56 6.28 0.07
C LEU A 72 -0.32 5.58 -0.97
N ILE A 73 -0.22 5.95 -2.24
CA ILE A 73 -0.94 5.28 -3.34
C ILE A 73 -0.51 3.80 -3.41
N GLU A 74 0.77 3.53 -3.36
CA GLU A 74 1.29 2.15 -3.38
C GLU A 74 0.75 1.34 -2.19
N GLN A 75 0.72 1.90 -0.99
CA GLN A 75 0.15 1.23 0.20
C GLN A 75 -1.34 0.91 0.03
N ARG A 76 -2.12 1.84 -0.53
CA ARG A 76 -3.54 1.62 -0.84
C ARG A 76 -3.74 0.50 -1.85
N LEU A 77 -2.96 0.47 -2.92
CA LEU A 77 -3.05 -0.56 -3.95
C LEU A 77 -2.62 -1.94 -3.44
N GLN A 78 -1.59 -2.01 -2.62
CA GLN A 78 -1.17 -3.25 -1.94
C GLN A 78 -2.27 -3.77 -1.00
N ARG A 79 -2.90 -2.87 -0.25
CA ARG A 79 -4.06 -3.23 0.59
C ARG A 79 -5.21 -3.76 -0.24
N ALA A 80 -5.51 -3.15 -1.40
CA ALA A 80 -6.53 -3.63 -2.33
C ALA A 80 -6.21 -5.03 -2.84
N ALA A 81 -4.97 -5.28 -3.25
CA ALA A 81 -4.53 -6.60 -3.71
C ALA A 81 -4.72 -7.67 -2.62
N TYR A 82 -4.37 -7.34 -1.38
CA TYR A 82 -4.61 -8.21 -0.24
C TYR A 82 -6.11 -8.51 -0.05
N LEU A 83 -6.97 -7.48 -0.04
CA LEU A 83 -8.42 -7.66 0.12
C LEU A 83 -9.06 -8.44 -1.04
N LEU A 84 -8.58 -8.24 -2.26
CA LEU A 84 -9.04 -9.02 -3.42
C LEU A 84 -8.73 -10.51 -3.28
N SER A 85 -7.59 -10.85 -2.71
CA SER A 85 -7.13 -12.22 -2.52
C SER A 85 -7.75 -12.91 -1.29
N SER A 86 -7.96 -12.16 -0.22
CA SER A 86 -8.29 -12.71 1.10
C SER A 86 -9.74 -12.50 1.54
N SER A 87 -10.52 -11.69 0.82
CA SER A 87 -11.89 -11.37 1.21
C SER A 87 -12.88 -11.54 0.07
N TYR A 88 -14.18 -11.53 0.42
CA TYR A 88 -15.29 -11.53 -0.53
C TYR A 88 -15.89 -10.14 -0.76
N MET A 89 -15.23 -9.08 -0.29
CA MET A 89 -15.68 -7.71 -0.50
C MET A 89 -15.82 -7.40 -2.00
N SER A 90 -16.87 -6.68 -2.36
CA SER A 90 -17.07 -6.20 -3.72
C SER A 90 -15.97 -5.20 -4.11
N ILE A 91 -15.77 -4.98 -5.41
CA ILE A 91 -14.84 -3.95 -5.90
C ILE A 91 -15.18 -2.58 -5.33
N LYS A 92 -16.48 -2.27 -5.23
CA LYS A 92 -16.96 -1.01 -4.64
C LYS A 92 -16.61 -0.89 -3.15
N GLU A 93 -16.83 -1.94 -2.38
CA GLU A 93 -16.46 -1.97 -0.95
C GLU A 93 -14.96 -1.81 -0.74
N ILE A 94 -14.15 -2.49 -1.55
CA ILE A 94 -12.68 -2.35 -1.50
C ILE A 94 -12.27 -0.92 -1.85
N THR A 95 -12.88 -0.32 -2.89
CA THR A 95 -12.63 1.07 -3.28
C THR A 95 -12.75 2.02 -2.09
N HIS A 96 -13.86 1.91 -1.35
CA HIS A 96 -14.09 2.74 -0.16
C HIS A 96 -13.14 2.39 0.99
N ALA A 97 -12.91 1.11 1.22
CA ALA A 97 -12.02 0.64 2.30
C ALA A 97 -10.58 1.14 2.17
N ILE A 98 -10.10 1.33 0.94
CA ILE A 98 -8.74 1.84 0.68
C ILE A 98 -8.68 3.36 0.50
N GLY A 99 -9.81 4.07 0.63
CA GLY A 99 -9.88 5.52 0.62
C GLY A 99 -9.98 6.18 -0.76
N TYR A 100 -10.43 5.45 -1.77
CA TYR A 100 -10.80 6.05 -3.07
C TYR A 100 -12.26 6.47 -3.06
N GLU A 101 -12.55 7.63 -3.61
CA GLU A 101 -13.94 8.12 -3.74
C GLU A 101 -14.68 7.44 -4.89
N HIS A 102 -13.99 7.21 -6.01
CA HIS A 102 -14.58 6.66 -7.22
C HIS A 102 -13.93 5.34 -7.60
N THR A 103 -14.78 4.35 -7.87
CA THR A 103 -14.36 3.02 -8.32
C THR A 103 -13.56 3.07 -9.62
N SER A 104 -13.93 3.95 -10.55
CA SER A 104 -13.20 4.14 -11.81
C SER A 104 -11.76 4.60 -11.60
N SER A 105 -11.53 5.51 -10.67
CA SER A 105 -10.19 5.99 -10.32
C SER A 105 -9.34 4.87 -9.70
N PHE A 106 -9.94 4.09 -8.83
CA PHE A 106 -9.29 2.91 -8.25
C PHE A 106 -8.92 1.87 -9.33
N ILE A 107 -9.86 1.52 -10.19
CA ILE A 107 -9.61 0.52 -11.25
C ILE A 107 -8.44 0.96 -12.14
N ARG A 108 -8.42 2.22 -12.59
CA ARG A 108 -7.31 2.75 -13.41
C ARG A 108 -5.96 2.68 -12.68
N ALA A 109 -5.92 3.07 -11.43
CA ALA A 109 -4.69 3.02 -10.63
C ALA A 109 -4.22 1.58 -10.44
N PHE A 110 -5.14 0.68 -10.16
CA PHE A 110 -4.85 -0.75 -9.99
C PHE A 110 -4.34 -1.39 -11.28
N GLU A 111 -5.00 -1.15 -12.42
CA GLU A 111 -4.57 -1.64 -13.73
C GLU A 111 -3.19 -1.13 -14.11
N ARG A 112 -2.90 0.13 -13.84
CA ARG A 112 -1.58 0.72 -14.09
C ARG A 112 -0.49 0.05 -13.26
N ARG A 113 -0.78 -0.30 -12.03
CA ARG A 113 0.19 -0.89 -11.10
C ARG A 113 0.38 -2.39 -11.33
N PHE A 114 -0.70 -3.14 -11.48
CA PHE A 114 -0.69 -4.62 -11.56
C PHE A 114 -0.88 -5.18 -12.97
N LEU A 115 -1.06 -4.32 -13.97
CA LEU A 115 -1.24 -4.66 -15.39
C LEU A 115 -2.46 -5.55 -15.67
N GLN A 116 -3.44 -5.53 -14.79
CA GLN A 116 -4.70 -6.26 -14.92
C GLN A 116 -5.80 -5.65 -14.06
N ALA A 117 -7.05 -5.85 -14.47
CA ALA A 117 -8.21 -5.35 -13.73
C ALA A 117 -8.35 -6.05 -12.37
N PRO A 118 -8.89 -5.37 -11.35
CA PRO A 118 -9.11 -5.96 -10.02
C PRO A 118 -9.89 -7.27 -10.04
N ALA A 119 -10.94 -7.35 -10.85
CA ALA A 119 -11.76 -8.56 -10.97
C ALA A 119 -10.96 -9.76 -11.51
N ARG A 120 -10.11 -9.51 -12.50
CA ARG A 120 -9.22 -10.54 -13.08
C ARG A 120 -8.16 -10.96 -12.07
N PHE A 121 -7.58 -10.02 -11.36
CA PHE A 121 -6.62 -10.28 -10.29
C PHE A 121 -7.23 -11.20 -9.22
N ARG A 122 -8.45 -10.94 -8.78
CA ARG A 122 -9.19 -11.77 -7.83
C ARG A 122 -9.34 -13.21 -8.32
N LYS A 123 -9.76 -13.42 -9.56
CA LYS A 123 -9.91 -14.75 -10.15
C LYS A 123 -8.60 -15.53 -10.14
N GLN A 124 -7.52 -14.91 -10.57
CA GLN A 124 -6.20 -15.54 -10.61
C GLN A 124 -5.67 -15.88 -9.22
N SER A 125 -5.89 -15.01 -8.24
CA SER A 125 -5.47 -15.25 -6.86
C SER A 125 -6.22 -16.41 -6.23
N LYS A 126 -7.52 -16.53 -6.46
CA LYS A 126 -8.32 -17.65 -5.95
C LYS A 126 -7.91 -18.97 -6.59
N VAL A 127 -7.71 -19.01 -7.90
CA VAL A 127 -7.24 -20.22 -8.61
C VAL A 127 -5.88 -20.67 -8.08
N LYS A 128 -4.96 -19.76 -7.86
CA LYS A 128 -3.64 -20.08 -7.26
C LYS A 128 -3.77 -20.65 -5.84
N CYS A 129 -4.67 -20.12 -5.05
CA CYS A 129 -4.93 -20.59 -3.69
C CYS A 129 -5.52 -22.00 -3.68
N GLU A 130 -6.48 -22.28 -4.52
CA GLU A 130 -7.10 -23.60 -4.69
C GLU A 130 -6.08 -24.65 -5.19
N THR A 131 -5.27 -24.30 -6.16
CA THR A 131 -4.21 -25.17 -6.68
C THR A 131 -3.14 -25.47 -5.64
N ALA A 132 -2.74 -24.49 -4.85
CA ALA A 132 -1.78 -24.67 -3.77
C ALA A 132 -2.35 -25.55 -2.65
N ALA A 133 -3.61 -25.38 -2.29
CA ALA A 133 -4.31 -26.21 -1.31
C ALA A 133 -4.44 -27.67 -1.80
N ALA A 134 -4.81 -27.87 -3.06
CA ALA A 134 -4.89 -29.19 -3.67
C ALA A 134 -3.53 -29.91 -3.68
N LYS A 135 -2.45 -29.22 -4.01
CA LYS A 135 -1.09 -29.77 -3.95
C LYS A 135 -0.66 -30.15 -2.54
N ARG A 136 -1.03 -29.38 -1.52
CA ARG A 136 -0.76 -29.71 -0.11
C ARG A 136 -1.49 -30.96 0.34
N ILE A 137 -2.72 -31.16 -0.10
CA ILE A 137 -3.51 -32.36 0.21
C ILE A 137 -2.93 -33.59 -0.46
N GLN A 138 -2.42 -33.49 -1.68
CA GLN A 138 -1.80 -34.61 -2.42
C GLN A 138 -0.41 -34.95 -1.92
N ALA A 139 0.30 -34.06 -1.25
CA ALA A 139 1.64 -34.27 -0.70
C ALA A 139 1.64 -34.86 0.73
N ALA A 140 0.48 -35.02 1.34
CA ALA A 140 0.34 -35.60 2.68
C ALA A 140 0.25 -37.16 2.64
#